data_2b45b62e029ccdf9f0d8fda39220cabf
#
_entry.id   2b45b62e029ccdf9f0d8fda39220cabf
#
_cell.length_a   1.000
_cell.length_b   1.000
_cell.length_c   1.000
_cell.angle_alpha   90.00
_cell.angle_beta   90.00
_cell.angle_gamma   90.00
#
_symmetry.space_group_name_H-M   'P 1'
#
loop_
_entity.id
_entity.type
_entity.pdbx_description
1 polymer ?
#
loop_
_entity_poly.entity_id
_entity_poly.type
_entity_poly.pdbx_seq_one_letter_code
_entity_poly.pdbx_strand_id
1 'polypeptide(L)'
;MSFLIVALIGLIVGAGISGWVDRMCQQERRAMKWPDVPKNARWQRCLILTVVTAILFSAFEFAAMDLRLQDCPEVQPSGTGRTLRLVYHLALISLLIVATATDFDSYLIPDQITVTGILIGVGMAVAVGDLQVCHLWVDWHYAIPHLRGPLIPAWYDVHRNWHALAWSCMGAIVGAAVTWIARMVSSHVLGQEAMGLGDVTLMAMIGSFLGWQAVLMVFLLAPIAGLTVGVVISLVSGKTYLPYGPWLSLAALFVLFFWNWLWERTRLIFSDWLGLGILAGTGALGFVALLGMVRLYRAIPTRKHS
;
A
#
# COMPACT_ATOMS: atom_id res chain seq x y z
N MET A 1 -23.08 -1.80 8.22
CA MET A 1 -23.31 -3.23 7.89
C MET A 1 -23.11 -4.01 9.19
N SER A 2 -23.77 -5.13 9.45
CA SER A 2 -23.45 -5.84 10.69
C SER A 2 -22.11 -6.56 10.55
N PHE A 3 -21.28 -6.50 11.57
CA PHE A 3 -19.97 -7.17 11.68
C PHE A 3 -19.99 -8.62 11.17
N LEU A 4 -21.06 -9.37 11.49
CA LEU A 4 -21.22 -10.75 11.03
C LEU A 4 -21.33 -10.87 9.50
N ILE A 5 -22.01 -9.93 8.84
CA ILE A 5 -22.14 -9.94 7.38
C ILE A 5 -20.78 -9.70 6.73
N VAL A 6 -19.98 -8.75 7.24
CA VAL A 6 -18.66 -8.47 6.70
C VAL A 6 -17.70 -9.64 6.93
N ALA A 7 -17.76 -10.28 8.09
CA ALA A 7 -16.99 -11.49 8.36
C ALA A 7 -17.34 -12.63 7.38
N LEU A 8 -18.63 -12.84 7.11
CA LEU A 8 -19.10 -13.85 6.15
C LEU A 8 -18.62 -13.52 4.71
N ILE A 9 -18.74 -12.26 4.30
CA ILE A 9 -18.21 -11.79 3.02
C ILE A 9 -16.69 -12.04 2.97
N GLY A 10 -15.97 -11.76 4.04
CA GLY A 10 -14.53 -12.00 4.14
C GLY A 10 -14.16 -13.47 3.97
N LEU A 11 -14.96 -14.39 4.52
CA LEU A 11 -14.76 -15.84 4.30
C LEU A 11 -14.97 -16.24 2.84
N ILE A 12 -16.03 -15.76 2.21
CA ILE A 12 -16.36 -16.06 0.80
C ILE A 12 -15.29 -15.49 -0.13
N VAL A 13 -14.92 -14.22 0.06
CA VAL A 13 -13.88 -13.54 -0.72
C VAL A 13 -12.54 -14.22 -0.51
N GLY A 14 -12.19 -14.56 0.73
CA GLY A 14 -10.92 -15.23 1.06
C GLY A 14 -10.78 -16.61 0.40
N ALA A 15 -11.87 -17.39 0.33
CA ALA A 15 -11.90 -18.64 -0.42
C ALA A 15 -11.68 -18.40 -1.93
N GLY A 16 -12.32 -17.37 -2.49
CA GLY A 16 -12.13 -16.95 -3.88
C GLY A 16 -10.69 -16.49 -4.18
N ILE A 17 -10.12 -15.66 -3.30
CA ILE A 17 -8.72 -15.20 -3.35
C ILE A 17 -7.76 -16.39 -3.36
N SER A 18 -7.98 -17.36 -2.46
CA SER A 18 -7.14 -18.56 -2.39
C SER A 18 -7.10 -19.33 -3.72
N GLY A 19 -8.27 -19.52 -4.36
CA GLY A 19 -8.33 -20.16 -5.67
C GLY A 19 -7.65 -19.34 -6.79
N TRP A 20 -7.66 -18.01 -6.69
CA TRP A 20 -6.96 -17.13 -7.61
C TRP A 20 -5.46 -17.18 -7.41
N VAL A 21 -4.98 -17.05 -6.17
CA VAL A 21 -3.57 -17.20 -5.80
C VAL A 21 -3.01 -18.54 -6.26
N ASP A 22 -3.72 -19.63 -6.01
CA ASP A 22 -3.27 -20.96 -6.44
C ASP A 22 -3.09 -21.08 -7.95
N ARG A 23 -4.00 -20.50 -8.74
CA ARG A 23 -3.88 -20.49 -10.20
C ARG A 23 -2.67 -19.69 -10.66
N MET A 24 -2.46 -18.50 -10.10
CA MET A 24 -1.33 -17.63 -10.44
C MET A 24 0.00 -18.26 -10.05
N CYS A 25 0.14 -18.73 -8.81
CA CYS A 25 1.35 -19.40 -8.36
C CYS A 25 1.69 -20.66 -9.19
N GLN A 26 0.68 -21.42 -9.62
CA GLN A 26 0.92 -22.57 -10.50
C GLN A 26 1.40 -22.15 -11.90
N GLN A 27 0.85 -21.07 -12.46
CA GLN A 27 1.30 -20.53 -13.77
C GLN A 27 2.77 -20.10 -13.69
N GLU A 28 3.12 -19.31 -12.67
CA GLU A 28 4.50 -18.84 -12.46
C GLU A 28 5.47 -19.99 -12.23
N ARG A 29 5.12 -20.97 -11.35
CA ARG A 29 5.94 -22.14 -11.09
C ARG A 29 6.19 -22.99 -12.34
N ARG A 30 5.16 -23.16 -13.20
CA ARG A 30 5.32 -23.84 -14.48
C ARG A 30 6.25 -23.08 -15.42
N ALA A 31 6.14 -21.75 -15.48
CA ALA A 31 7.04 -20.91 -16.29
C ALA A 31 8.50 -21.02 -15.83
N MET A 32 8.73 -21.07 -14.51
CA MET A 32 10.06 -21.23 -13.90
C MET A 32 10.53 -22.69 -13.82
N LYS A 33 9.73 -23.67 -14.25
CA LYS A 33 10.00 -25.12 -14.11
C LYS A 33 10.22 -25.55 -12.64
N TRP A 34 9.55 -24.90 -11.71
CA TRP A 34 9.58 -25.26 -10.29
C TRP A 34 8.59 -26.39 -9.99
N PRO A 35 8.84 -27.18 -8.93
CA PRO A 35 7.91 -28.25 -8.54
C PRO A 35 6.57 -27.69 -8.07
N ASP A 36 5.50 -28.43 -8.34
CA ASP A 36 4.16 -28.09 -7.88
C ASP A 36 4.06 -28.10 -6.34
N VAL A 37 3.25 -27.19 -5.80
CA VAL A 37 2.95 -27.17 -4.37
C VAL A 37 2.12 -28.41 -3.99
N PRO A 38 2.50 -29.17 -2.94
CA PRO A 38 1.75 -30.35 -2.52
C PRO A 38 0.32 -29.97 -2.06
N LYS A 39 -0.64 -30.87 -2.27
CA LYS A 39 -2.07 -30.65 -1.98
C LYS A 39 -2.33 -30.18 -0.54
N ASN A 40 -1.60 -30.76 0.44
CA ASN A 40 -1.74 -30.38 1.84
C ASN A 40 -1.34 -28.93 2.10
N ALA A 41 -0.26 -28.45 1.49
CA ALA A 41 0.18 -27.06 1.62
C ALA A 41 -0.79 -26.07 0.94
N ARG A 42 -1.42 -26.47 -0.18
CA ARG A 42 -2.48 -25.65 -0.81
C ARG A 42 -3.70 -25.51 0.10
N TRP A 43 -4.13 -26.60 0.74
CA TRP A 43 -5.25 -26.58 1.66
C TRP A 43 -4.99 -25.70 2.88
N GLN A 44 -3.79 -25.82 3.46
CA GLN A 44 -3.36 -24.93 4.56
C GLN A 44 -3.33 -23.46 4.13
N ARG A 45 -2.77 -23.16 2.94
CA ARG A 45 -2.78 -21.80 2.38
C ARG A 45 -4.21 -21.27 2.22
N CYS A 46 -5.11 -22.08 1.66
CA CYS A 46 -6.51 -21.74 1.50
C CYS A 46 -7.15 -21.34 2.83
N LEU A 47 -6.96 -22.17 3.86
CA LEU A 47 -7.49 -21.90 5.19
C LEU A 47 -6.92 -20.60 5.77
N ILE A 48 -5.61 -20.41 5.71
CA ILE A 48 -4.93 -19.21 6.21
C ILE A 48 -5.45 -17.95 5.50
N LEU A 49 -5.46 -17.94 4.17
CA LEU A 49 -5.93 -16.78 3.40
C LEU A 49 -7.40 -16.46 3.69
N THR A 50 -8.25 -17.49 3.81
CA THR A 50 -9.68 -17.30 4.13
C THR A 50 -9.85 -16.68 5.50
N VAL A 51 -9.18 -17.21 6.52
CA VAL A 51 -9.27 -16.70 7.90
C VAL A 51 -8.68 -15.29 8.00
N VAL A 52 -7.49 -15.05 7.42
CA VAL A 52 -6.84 -13.73 7.43
C VAL A 52 -7.72 -12.68 6.74
N THR A 53 -8.33 -13.02 5.59
CA THR A 53 -9.24 -12.09 4.89
C THR A 53 -10.44 -11.76 5.75
N ALA A 54 -11.07 -12.73 6.39
CA ALA A 54 -12.22 -12.50 7.26
C ALA A 54 -11.87 -11.63 8.47
N ILE A 55 -10.70 -11.87 9.10
CA ILE A 55 -10.22 -11.07 10.22
C ILE A 55 -9.95 -9.62 9.77
N LEU A 56 -9.21 -9.43 8.67
CA LEU A 56 -8.88 -8.10 8.17
C LEU A 56 -10.13 -7.32 7.74
N PHE A 57 -11.09 -7.98 7.10
CA PHE A 57 -12.35 -7.35 6.71
C PHE A 57 -13.14 -6.87 7.92
N SER A 58 -13.29 -7.75 8.93
CA SER A 58 -14.01 -7.42 10.15
C SER A 58 -13.31 -6.34 10.97
N ALA A 59 -11.99 -6.42 11.10
CA ALA A 59 -11.20 -5.42 11.80
C ALA A 59 -11.27 -4.06 11.09
N PHE A 60 -11.22 -4.06 9.76
CA PHE A 60 -11.30 -2.83 8.99
C PHE A 60 -12.71 -2.21 9.02
N GLU A 61 -13.75 -3.03 8.93
CA GLU A 61 -15.13 -2.54 9.10
C GLU A 61 -15.30 -1.86 10.47
N PHE A 62 -14.88 -2.50 11.54
CA PHE A 62 -14.92 -1.92 12.89
C PHE A 62 -14.11 -0.61 12.98
N ALA A 63 -12.91 -0.58 12.42
CA ALA A 63 -12.07 0.62 12.39
C ALA A 63 -12.70 1.78 11.58
N ALA A 64 -13.31 1.48 10.43
CA ALA A 64 -13.85 2.48 9.53
C ALA A 64 -15.26 2.95 9.93
N MET A 65 -16.12 2.05 10.45
CA MET A 65 -17.52 2.35 10.71
C MET A 65 -17.77 2.76 12.17
N ASP A 66 -17.18 2.03 13.12
CA ASP A 66 -17.42 2.27 14.55
C ASP A 66 -16.40 3.28 15.13
N LEU A 67 -15.11 3.06 14.90
CA LEU A 67 -14.05 3.93 15.41
C LEU A 67 -13.77 5.15 14.52
N ARG A 68 -14.27 5.16 13.28
CA ARG A 68 -14.10 6.25 12.30
C ARG A 68 -12.65 6.69 12.10
N LEU A 69 -11.71 5.76 12.12
CA LEU A 69 -10.28 6.03 12.01
C LEU A 69 -9.83 6.57 10.65
N GLN A 70 -10.73 6.66 9.68
CA GLN A 70 -10.49 7.25 8.37
C GLN A 70 -11.09 8.64 8.19
N ASP A 71 -11.92 9.10 9.12
CA ASP A 71 -12.58 10.39 9.00
C ASP A 71 -11.60 11.52 9.36
N CYS A 72 -11.38 12.44 8.43
CA CYS A 72 -10.58 13.65 8.63
C CYS A 72 -11.50 14.88 8.69
N PRO A 73 -11.04 16.01 9.25
CA PRO A 73 -11.86 17.22 9.33
C PRO A 73 -12.40 17.69 7.98
N GLU A 74 -11.62 17.53 6.90
CA GLU A 74 -11.96 17.90 5.53
C GLU A 74 -12.75 16.84 4.75
N VAL A 75 -12.74 15.58 5.20
CA VAL A 75 -13.38 14.47 4.49
C VAL A 75 -14.19 13.63 5.47
N GLN A 76 -15.50 13.92 5.52
CA GLN A 76 -16.47 13.20 6.34
C GLN A 76 -17.59 12.64 5.45
N PRO A 77 -17.50 11.40 4.97
CA PRO A 77 -18.50 10.83 4.09
C PRO A 77 -19.86 10.65 4.80
N SER A 78 -20.94 10.87 4.07
CA SER A 78 -22.29 10.51 4.50
C SER A 78 -22.47 8.99 4.67
N GLY A 79 -23.59 8.53 5.23
CA GLY A 79 -23.83 7.11 5.49
C GLY A 79 -23.58 6.20 4.28
N THR A 80 -24.16 6.52 3.11
CA THR A 80 -23.96 5.76 1.86
C THR A 80 -22.53 5.88 1.35
N GLY A 81 -21.94 7.08 1.36
CA GLY A 81 -20.56 7.30 0.94
C GLY A 81 -19.55 6.51 1.80
N ARG A 82 -19.81 6.42 3.11
CA ARG A 82 -18.97 5.62 4.02
C ARG A 82 -19.03 4.12 3.69
N THR A 83 -20.20 3.60 3.37
CA THR A 83 -20.34 2.19 2.97
C THR A 83 -19.63 1.91 1.64
N LEU A 84 -19.74 2.82 0.66
CA LEU A 84 -19.03 2.68 -0.62
C LEU A 84 -17.52 2.77 -0.44
N ARG A 85 -17.04 3.68 0.42
CA ARG A 85 -15.62 3.77 0.79
C ARG A 85 -15.13 2.50 1.48
N LEU A 86 -15.94 1.90 2.36
CA LEU A 86 -15.63 0.62 2.98
C LEU A 86 -15.41 -0.45 1.91
N VAL A 87 -16.36 -0.64 0.98
CA VAL A 87 -16.27 -1.63 -0.10
C VAL A 87 -15.03 -1.38 -0.97
N TYR A 88 -14.74 -0.11 -1.29
CA TYR A 88 -13.56 0.30 -2.04
C TYR A 88 -12.25 -0.14 -1.37
N HIS A 89 -12.11 0.10 -0.08
CA HIS A 89 -10.91 -0.28 0.65
C HIS A 89 -10.84 -1.79 0.94
N LEU A 90 -11.98 -2.49 1.08
CA LEU A 90 -11.99 -3.96 1.15
C LEU A 90 -11.48 -4.60 -0.15
N ALA A 91 -11.76 -3.97 -1.32
CA ALA A 91 -11.16 -4.39 -2.58
C ALA A 91 -9.63 -4.22 -2.58
N LEU A 92 -9.12 -3.08 -2.08
CA LEU A 92 -7.67 -2.89 -1.89
C LEU A 92 -7.07 -3.95 -0.96
N ILE A 93 -7.67 -4.20 0.20
CA ILE A 93 -7.21 -5.22 1.16
C ILE A 93 -7.12 -6.59 0.48
N SER A 94 -8.13 -6.95 -0.33
CA SER A 94 -8.14 -8.20 -1.09
C SER A 94 -6.95 -8.31 -2.04
N LEU A 95 -6.67 -7.24 -2.79
CA LEU A 95 -5.55 -7.18 -3.74
C LEU A 95 -4.20 -7.24 -3.02
N LEU A 96 -4.06 -6.57 -1.87
CA LEU A 96 -2.85 -6.62 -1.05
C LEU A 96 -2.59 -8.04 -0.50
N ILE A 97 -3.64 -8.76 -0.10
CA ILE A 97 -3.53 -10.16 0.33
C ILE A 97 -3.04 -11.04 -0.82
N VAL A 98 -3.62 -10.88 -2.02
CA VAL A 98 -3.20 -11.64 -3.22
C VAL A 98 -1.75 -11.33 -3.57
N ALA A 99 -1.37 -10.03 -3.64
CA ALA A 99 0.00 -9.61 -3.93
C ALA A 99 1.01 -10.17 -2.91
N THR A 100 0.68 -10.09 -1.62
CA THR A 100 1.51 -10.65 -0.54
C THR A 100 1.68 -12.16 -0.68
N ALA A 101 0.58 -12.88 -0.94
CA ALA A 101 0.62 -14.34 -1.04
C ALA A 101 1.42 -14.81 -2.27
N THR A 102 1.30 -14.13 -3.42
CA THR A 102 2.07 -14.46 -4.62
C THR A 102 3.56 -14.12 -4.45
N ASP A 103 3.87 -13.00 -3.82
CA ASP A 103 5.25 -12.58 -3.59
C ASP A 103 5.99 -13.49 -2.60
N PHE A 104 5.31 -14.01 -1.58
CA PHE A 104 5.89 -15.04 -0.70
C PHE A 104 6.13 -16.39 -1.38
N ASP A 105 5.32 -16.74 -2.39
CA ASP A 105 5.44 -18.03 -3.08
C ASP A 105 6.45 -18.01 -4.22
N SER A 106 6.44 -16.96 -5.05
CA SER A 106 7.19 -16.90 -6.30
C SER A 106 8.18 -15.72 -6.38
N TYR A 107 8.25 -14.88 -5.38
CA TYR A 107 9.03 -13.63 -5.40
C TYR A 107 8.66 -12.70 -6.57
N LEU A 108 7.43 -12.81 -7.04
CA LEU A 108 6.89 -12.02 -8.14
C LEU A 108 5.48 -11.55 -7.80
N ILE A 109 5.21 -10.30 -8.15
CA ILE A 109 3.86 -9.72 -8.10
C ILE A 109 3.35 -9.69 -9.55
N PRO A 110 2.36 -10.53 -9.92
CA PRO A 110 1.86 -10.57 -11.29
C PRO A 110 1.17 -9.25 -11.67
N ASP A 111 1.46 -8.75 -12.87
CA ASP A 111 0.85 -7.52 -13.41
C ASP A 111 -0.68 -7.61 -13.47
N GLN A 112 -1.24 -8.82 -13.61
CA GLN A 112 -2.68 -9.05 -13.55
C GLN A 112 -3.32 -8.53 -12.27
N ILE A 113 -2.63 -8.59 -11.12
CA ILE A 113 -3.12 -8.09 -9.84
C ILE A 113 -3.06 -6.56 -9.84
N THR A 114 -1.90 -6.01 -10.17
CA THR A 114 -1.63 -4.58 -10.03
C THR A 114 -2.38 -3.75 -11.06
N VAL A 115 -2.40 -4.18 -12.33
CA VAL A 115 -3.16 -3.50 -13.39
C VAL A 115 -4.66 -3.57 -13.12
N THR A 116 -5.19 -4.76 -12.78
CA THR A 116 -6.61 -4.89 -12.41
C THR A 116 -6.94 -4.00 -11.21
N GLY A 117 -6.05 -3.94 -10.22
CA GLY A 117 -6.21 -3.09 -9.05
C GLY A 117 -6.24 -1.60 -9.41
N ILE A 118 -5.33 -1.13 -10.26
CA ILE A 118 -5.33 0.27 -10.74
C ILE A 118 -6.66 0.59 -11.46
N LEU A 119 -7.12 -0.30 -12.33
CA LEU A 119 -8.39 -0.12 -13.04
C LEU A 119 -9.59 -0.05 -12.09
N ILE A 120 -9.64 -0.91 -11.06
CA ILE A 120 -10.67 -0.87 -10.03
C ILE A 120 -10.54 0.43 -9.21
N GLY A 121 -9.32 0.78 -8.78
CA GLY A 121 -9.06 1.99 -7.98
C GLY A 121 -9.53 3.25 -8.68
N VAL A 122 -9.06 3.47 -9.91
CA VAL A 122 -9.45 4.63 -10.73
C VAL A 122 -10.93 4.58 -11.10
N GLY A 123 -11.41 3.43 -11.58
CA GLY A 123 -12.79 3.26 -12.05
C GLY A 123 -13.83 3.52 -10.96
N MET A 124 -13.64 2.95 -9.76
CA MET A 124 -14.55 3.17 -8.63
C MET A 124 -14.45 4.62 -8.11
N ALA A 125 -13.23 5.19 -8.03
CA ALA A 125 -13.05 6.58 -7.61
C ALA A 125 -13.85 7.52 -8.53
N VAL A 126 -13.74 7.36 -9.84
CA VAL A 126 -14.47 8.16 -10.83
C VAL A 126 -15.98 7.92 -10.77
N ALA A 127 -16.41 6.67 -10.63
CA ALA A 127 -17.82 6.32 -10.61
C ALA A 127 -18.59 6.92 -9.42
N VAL A 128 -17.95 6.98 -8.26
CA VAL A 128 -18.56 7.48 -7.01
C VAL A 128 -18.24 8.95 -6.75
N GLY A 129 -17.03 9.40 -7.07
CA GLY A 129 -16.59 10.79 -6.93
C GLY A 129 -16.21 11.23 -5.51
N ASP A 130 -16.38 10.36 -4.48
CA ASP A 130 -16.20 10.72 -3.06
C ASP A 130 -15.67 9.53 -2.22
N LEU A 131 -14.68 8.82 -2.77
CA LEU A 131 -14.03 7.69 -2.07
C LEU A 131 -12.68 8.04 -1.45
N GLN A 132 -12.19 9.26 -1.68
CA GLN A 132 -10.90 9.73 -1.21
C GLN A 132 -10.81 9.76 0.32
N VAL A 133 -9.62 9.45 0.85
CA VAL A 133 -9.30 9.62 2.27
C VAL A 133 -8.85 11.03 2.60
N CYS A 134 -8.35 11.76 1.60
CA CYS A 134 -8.04 13.21 1.65
C CYS A 134 -8.23 13.82 0.25
N HIS A 135 -8.35 15.13 0.17
CA HIS A 135 -8.44 15.81 -1.13
C HIS A 135 -7.09 15.81 -1.86
N LEU A 136 -7.16 16.08 -3.18
CA LEU A 136 -5.95 16.15 -4.01
C LEU A 136 -4.94 17.18 -3.46
N TRP A 137 -5.42 18.29 -2.97
CA TRP A 137 -4.66 19.33 -2.28
C TRP A 137 -5.52 19.95 -1.19
N VAL A 138 -4.91 20.24 -0.04
CA VAL A 138 -5.55 20.89 1.11
C VAL A 138 -4.60 21.92 1.67
N ASP A 139 -5.01 23.18 1.78
CA ASP A 139 -4.21 24.22 2.41
C ASP A 139 -4.67 24.47 3.85
N TRP A 140 -3.87 24.01 4.79
CA TRP A 140 -4.11 24.21 6.22
C TRP A 140 -3.49 25.49 6.77
N HIS A 141 -2.65 26.19 5.98
CA HIS A 141 -2.03 27.47 6.37
C HIS A 141 -2.95 28.66 6.05
N TYR A 142 -3.93 28.47 5.17
CA TYR A 142 -4.88 29.50 4.79
C TYR A 142 -5.98 29.62 5.84
N ALA A 143 -5.81 30.54 6.80
CA ALA A 143 -6.83 30.87 7.79
C ALA A 143 -7.88 31.82 7.17
N ILE A 144 -9.04 31.28 6.82
CA ILE A 144 -10.20 32.13 6.48
C ILE A 144 -10.78 32.63 7.79
N PRO A 145 -10.84 34.00 8.04
CA PRO A 145 -11.50 34.55 9.20
C PRO A 145 -12.94 34.04 9.29
N HIS A 146 -13.31 33.47 10.43
CA HIS A 146 -14.62 32.89 10.73
C HIS A 146 -14.91 31.47 10.21
N LEU A 147 -14.02 30.83 9.42
CA LEU A 147 -14.14 29.43 9.06
C LEU A 147 -13.02 28.60 9.74
N ARG A 148 -13.42 27.63 10.55
CA ARG A 148 -12.50 26.64 11.14
C ARG A 148 -12.37 25.46 10.17
N GLY A 149 -11.50 25.59 9.18
CA GLY A 149 -11.26 24.48 8.23
C GLY A 149 -10.18 24.83 7.21
N PRO A 150 -9.64 23.86 6.51
CA PRO A 150 -8.69 24.07 5.45
C PRO A 150 -9.36 24.60 4.19
N LEU A 151 -8.59 25.28 3.33
CA LEU A 151 -9.03 25.62 2.00
C LEU A 151 -9.02 24.37 1.11
N ILE A 152 -10.19 24.00 0.62
CA ILE A 152 -10.37 22.90 -0.35
C ILE A 152 -10.54 23.54 -1.73
N PRO A 153 -9.97 22.97 -2.81
CA PRO A 153 -10.13 23.51 -4.15
C PRO A 153 -11.60 23.62 -4.57
N ALA A 154 -12.05 24.80 -4.97
CA ALA A 154 -13.44 25.08 -5.31
C ALA A 154 -14.00 24.21 -6.46
N TRP A 155 -13.14 23.72 -7.35
CA TRP A 155 -13.55 22.83 -8.45
C TRP A 155 -14.02 21.45 -7.97
N TYR A 156 -13.66 21.04 -6.74
CA TYR A 156 -14.15 19.79 -6.14
C TYR A 156 -15.68 19.78 -6.04
N ASP A 157 -16.28 20.87 -5.58
CA ASP A 157 -17.75 20.93 -5.40
C ASP A 157 -18.52 20.84 -6.72
N VAL A 158 -17.94 21.35 -7.81
CA VAL A 158 -18.56 21.37 -9.14
C VAL A 158 -18.26 20.10 -9.93
N HIS A 159 -17.07 19.52 -9.76
CA HIS A 159 -16.55 18.42 -10.60
C HIS A 159 -15.97 17.26 -9.78
N ARG A 160 -16.75 16.69 -8.88
CA ARG A 160 -16.30 15.61 -7.95
C ARG A 160 -15.65 14.42 -8.66
N ASN A 161 -16.25 13.94 -9.75
CA ASN A 161 -15.72 12.79 -10.50
C ASN A 161 -14.37 13.10 -11.17
N TRP A 162 -14.18 14.32 -11.68
CA TRP A 162 -12.89 14.76 -12.24
C TRP A 162 -11.83 14.94 -11.15
N HIS A 163 -12.23 15.46 -10.00
CA HIS A 163 -11.35 15.52 -8.83
C HIS A 163 -10.91 14.13 -8.39
N ALA A 164 -11.85 13.17 -8.30
CA ALA A 164 -11.55 11.79 -7.94
C ALA A 164 -10.63 11.09 -8.96
N LEU A 165 -10.83 11.36 -10.27
CA LEU A 165 -9.91 10.90 -11.32
C LEU A 165 -8.50 11.46 -11.10
N ALA A 166 -8.38 12.78 -10.92
CA ALA A 166 -7.09 13.44 -10.72
C ALA A 166 -6.40 12.92 -9.45
N TRP A 167 -7.15 12.76 -8.36
CA TRP A 167 -6.66 12.23 -7.09
C TRP A 167 -6.12 10.80 -7.22
N SER A 168 -6.89 9.90 -7.82
CA SER A 168 -6.51 8.49 -8.01
C SER A 168 -5.32 8.35 -8.97
N CYS A 169 -5.34 9.06 -10.11
CA CYS A 169 -4.24 9.06 -11.07
C CYS A 169 -2.96 9.65 -10.47
N MET A 170 -3.05 10.78 -9.75
CA MET A 170 -1.90 11.37 -9.08
C MET A 170 -1.30 10.41 -8.05
N GLY A 171 -2.14 9.74 -7.26
CA GLY A 171 -1.70 8.71 -6.33
C GLY A 171 -0.94 7.57 -7.02
N ALA A 172 -1.48 7.05 -8.14
CA ALA A 172 -0.82 6.02 -8.92
C ALA A 172 0.53 6.49 -9.49
N ILE A 173 0.58 7.69 -10.06
CA ILE A 173 1.80 8.27 -10.64
C ILE A 173 2.87 8.48 -9.57
N VAL A 174 2.50 9.09 -8.43
CA VAL A 174 3.46 9.35 -7.34
C VAL A 174 3.96 8.05 -6.74
N GLY A 175 3.08 7.06 -6.50
CA GLY A 175 3.47 5.75 -5.99
C GLY A 175 4.45 5.03 -6.93
N ALA A 176 4.15 5.01 -8.24
CA ALA A 176 5.05 4.45 -9.24
C ALA A 176 6.39 5.22 -9.28
N ALA A 177 6.33 6.56 -9.34
CA ALA A 177 7.51 7.40 -9.53
C ALA A 177 8.50 7.30 -8.37
N VAL A 178 8.01 7.41 -7.11
CA VAL A 178 8.89 7.35 -5.93
C VAL A 178 9.56 5.99 -5.81
N THR A 179 8.83 4.91 -6.06
CA THR A 179 9.38 3.55 -6.00
C THR A 179 10.32 3.27 -7.16
N TRP A 180 10.00 3.75 -8.36
CA TRP A 180 10.88 3.61 -9.53
C TRP A 180 12.19 4.40 -9.36
N ILE A 181 12.14 5.63 -8.83
CA ILE A 181 13.33 6.42 -8.50
C ILE A 181 14.18 5.68 -7.45
N ALA A 182 13.55 5.17 -6.38
CA ALA A 182 14.25 4.40 -5.35
C ALA A 182 14.92 3.14 -5.94
N ARG A 183 14.24 2.41 -6.84
CA ARG A 183 14.79 1.28 -7.58
C ARG A 183 16.00 1.68 -8.43
N MET A 184 15.90 2.76 -9.21
CA MET A 184 17.01 3.25 -10.03
C MET A 184 18.22 3.64 -9.19
N VAL A 185 18.01 4.44 -8.15
CA VAL A 185 19.08 4.91 -7.26
C VAL A 185 19.75 3.75 -6.55
N SER A 186 18.96 2.83 -5.96
CA SER A 186 19.50 1.68 -5.24
C SER A 186 20.26 0.74 -6.17
N SER A 187 19.76 0.47 -7.38
CA SER A 187 20.44 -0.38 -8.36
C SER A 187 21.75 0.25 -8.85
N HIS A 188 21.77 1.57 -9.06
CA HIS A 188 22.99 2.29 -9.45
C HIS A 188 24.04 2.29 -8.33
N VAL A 189 23.63 2.57 -7.09
CA VAL A 189 24.57 2.63 -5.94
C VAL A 189 25.10 1.24 -5.58
N LEU A 190 24.25 0.22 -5.58
CA LEU A 190 24.62 -1.15 -5.17
C LEU A 190 25.23 -1.98 -6.32
N GLY A 191 25.09 -1.54 -7.57
CA GLY A 191 25.58 -2.27 -8.75
C GLY A 191 24.81 -3.56 -9.06
N GLN A 192 23.62 -3.74 -8.49
CA GLN A 192 22.74 -4.89 -8.71
C GLN A 192 21.27 -4.47 -8.57
N GLU A 193 20.35 -5.21 -9.16
CA GLU A 193 18.93 -4.96 -8.97
C GLU A 193 18.55 -5.16 -7.50
N ALA A 194 18.08 -4.08 -6.86
CA ALA A 194 17.76 -4.07 -5.44
C ALA A 194 16.25 -4.21 -5.17
N MET A 195 15.41 -3.92 -6.17
CA MET A 195 13.95 -3.89 -6.05
C MET A 195 13.30 -4.33 -7.38
N GLY A 196 12.22 -5.10 -7.33
CA GLY A 196 11.49 -5.59 -8.49
C GLY A 196 10.63 -4.49 -9.18
N LEU A 197 10.30 -4.70 -10.46
CA LEU A 197 9.29 -3.87 -11.13
C LEU A 197 7.89 -4.09 -10.55
N GLY A 198 7.62 -5.27 -10.01
CA GLY A 198 6.37 -5.58 -9.32
C GLY A 198 6.08 -4.67 -8.13
N ASP A 199 7.12 -4.23 -7.40
CA ASP A 199 6.98 -3.28 -6.29
C ASP A 199 6.53 -1.88 -6.79
N VAL A 200 7.01 -1.48 -7.98
CA VAL A 200 6.63 -0.20 -8.62
C VAL A 200 5.15 -0.23 -9.01
N THR A 201 4.71 -1.31 -9.65
CA THR A 201 3.31 -1.47 -10.06
C THR A 201 2.38 -1.68 -8.86
N LEU A 202 2.84 -2.35 -7.79
CA LEU A 202 2.12 -2.47 -6.53
C LEU A 202 1.90 -1.10 -5.88
N MET A 203 2.93 -0.25 -5.83
CA MET A 203 2.83 1.10 -5.27
C MET A 203 1.95 2.01 -6.13
N ALA A 204 1.94 1.84 -7.46
CA ALA A 204 0.97 2.51 -8.33
C ALA A 204 -0.47 2.10 -7.98
N MET A 205 -0.71 0.81 -7.77
CA MET A 205 -2.01 0.28 -7.35
C MET A 205 -2.42 0.86 -5.99
N ILE A 206 -1.57 0.79 -4.98
CA ILE A 206 -1.84 1.35 -3.64
C ILE A 206 -2.17 2.84 -3.76
N GLY A 207 -1.38 3.58 -4.53
CA GLY A 207 -1.58 5.01 -4.74
C GLY A 207 -2.91 5.36 -5.41
N SER A 208 -3.38 4.52 -6.36
CA SER A 208 -4.67 4.73 -7.01
C SER A 208 -5.87 4.63 -6.04
N PHE A 209 -5.74 3.88 -4.94
CA PHE A 209 -6.76 3.74 -3.91
C PHE A 209 -6.62 4.74 -2.77
N LEU A 210 -5.41 5.17 -2.43
CA LEU A 210 -5.16 5.97 -1.22
C LEU A 210 -4.80 7.43 -1.52
N GLY A 211 -4.44 7.77 -2.76
CA GLY A 211 -3.96 9.09 -3.14
C GLY A 211 -2.48 9.30 -2.84
N TRP A 212 -1.94 10.45 -3.31
CA TRP A 212 -0.49 10.69 -3.30
C TRP A 212 0.09 10.93 -1.90
N GLN A 213 -0.65 11.56 -1.00
CA GLN A 213 -0.18 11.80 0.37
C GLN A 213 -0.01 10.47 1.13
N ALA A 214 -1.03 9.63 1.06
CA ALA A 214 -1.02 8.34 1.75
C ALA A 214 0.03 7.38 1.17
N VAL A 215 0.21 7.35 -0.15
CA VAL A 215 1.21 6.45 -0.76
C VAL A 215 2.64 6.86 -0.43
N LEU A 216 2.92 8.16 -0.23
CA LEU A 216 4.22 8.60 0.29
C LEU A 216 4.46 8.11 1.73
N MET A 217 3.43 8.13 2.58
CA MET A 217 3.53 7.55 3.93
C MET A 217 3.78 6.04 3.88
N VAL A 218 3.09 5.32 2.99
CA VAL A 218 3.34 3.88 2.76
C VAL A 218 4.80 3.63 2.38
N PHE A 219 5.33 4.41 1.44
CA PHE A 219 6.72 4.29 1.00
C PHE A 219 7.72 4.49 2.14
N LEU A 220 7.48 5.47 3.02
CA LEU A 220 8.34 5.76 4.16
C LEU A 220 8.23 4.71 5.29
N LEU A 221 7.05 4.12 5.48
CA LEU A 221 6.82 3.13 6.53
C LEU A 221 7.23 1.71 6.14
N ALA A 222 7.22 1.37 4.83
CA ALA A 222 7.55 0.03 4.36
C ALA A 222 8.95 -0.47 4.77
N PRO A 223 10.04 0.33 4.69
CA PRO A 223 11.35 -0.08 5.19
C PRO A 223 11.37 -0.34 6.69
N ILE A 224 10.60 0.43 7.47
CA ILE A 224 10.49 0.25 8.93
C ILE A 224 9.79 -1.08 9.24
N ALA A 225 8.68 -1.36 8.53
CA ALA A 225 7.98 -2.63 8.64
C ALA A 225 8.88 -3.82 8.23
N GLY A 226 9.61 -3.68 7.12
CA GLY A 226 10.56 -4.68 6.64
C GLY A 226 11.72 -4.92 7.60
N LEU A 227 12.27 -3.87 8.20
CA LEU A 227 13.36 -4.00 9.17
C LEU A 227 12.88 -4.68 10.46
N THR A 228 11.77 -4.24 11.03
CA THR A 228 11.26 -4.77 12.31
C THR A 228 10.87 -6.25 12.21
N VAL A 229 10.04 -6.59 11.23
CA VAL A 229 9.54 -7.97 11.05
C VAL A 229 10.58 -8.84 10.34
N GLY A 230 11.33 -8.28 9.38
CA GLY A 230 12.38 -8.97 8.65
C GLY A 230 13.52 -9.46 9.55
N VAL A 231 13.95 -8.62 10.52
CA VAL A 231 14.94 -9.03 11.54
C VAL A 231 14.40 -10.19 12.37
N VAL A 232 13.15 -10.11 12.84
CA VAL A 232 12.54 -11.19 13.63
C VAL A 232 12.47 -12.49 12.82
N ILE A 233 12.02 -12.44 11.57
CA ILE A 233 11.95 -13.63 10.71
C ILE A 233 13.35 -14.20 10.43
N SER A 234 14.33 -13.33 10.17
CA SER A 234 15.72 -13.77 9.93
C SER A 234 16.32 -14.49 11.14
N LEU A 235 16.06 -13.96 12.35
CA LEU A 235 16.53 -14.59 13.60
C LEU A 235 15.85 -15.94 13.87
N VAL A 236 14.57 -16.08 13.54
CA VAL A 236 13.79 -17.30 13.82
C VAL A 236 13.99 -18.36 12.72
N SER A 237 14.02 -17.97 11.44
CA SER A 237 14.02 -18.92 10.31
C SER A 237 15.34 -19.01 9.55
N GLY A 238 16.34 -18.17 9.86
CA GLY A 238 17.65 -18.17 9.19
C GLY A 238 17.60 -17.75 7.71
N LYS A 239 16.45 -17.31 7.20
CA LYS A 239 16.30 -16.85 5.82
C LYS A 239 16.85 -15.44 5.68
N THR A 240 17.79 -15.25 4.73
CA THR A 240 18.44 -13.97 4.46
C THR A 240 17.76 -13.15 3.36
N TYR A 241 16.89 -13.76 2.57
CA TYR A 241 16.15 -13.08 1.50
C TYR A 241 14.65 -13.10 1.78
N LEU A 242 14.05 -11.90 1.86
CA LEU A 242 12.62 -11.72 2.06
C LEU A 242 12.08 -10.84 0.93
N PRO A 243 10.92 -11.18 0.35
CA PRO A 243 10.28 -10.35 -0.67
C PRO A 243 9.88 -8.99 -0.08
N TYR A 244 9.89 -7.93 -0.90
CA TYR A 244 9.60 -6.57 -0.42
C TYR A 244 8.11 -6.21 -0.45
N GLY A 245 7.34 -6.81 -1.37
CA GLY A 245 5.90 -6.58 -1.54
C GLY A 245 5.06 -6.74 -0.27
N PRO A 246 5.29 -7.78 0.57
CA PRO A 246 4.58 -7.93 1.85
C PRO A 246 4.75 -6.75 2.80
N TRP A 247 5.92 -6.09 2.82
CA TRP A 247 6.18 -4.93 3.67
C TRP A 247 5.48 -3.68 3.16
N LEU A 248 5.43 -3.51 1.83
CA LEU A 248 4.63 -2.47 1.19
C LEU A 248 3.14 -2.66 1.50
N SER A 249 2.65 -3.90 1.40
CA SER A 249 1.26 -4.24 1.72
C SER A 249 0.94 -4.00 3.20
N LEU A 250 1.85 -4.39 4.11
CA LEU A 250 1.68 -4.16 5.54
C LEU A 250 1.67 -2.67 5.88
N ALA A 251 2.57 -1.88 5.29
CA ALA A 251 2.59 -0.43 5.44
C ALA A 251 1.31 0.22 4.89
N ALA A 252 0.80 -0.26 3.75
CA ALA A 252 -0.46 0.21 3.18
C ALA A 252 -1.65 -0.08 4.11
N LEU A 253 -1.72 -1.28 4.68
CA LEU A 253 -2.72 -1.62 5.70
C LEU A 253 -2.60 -0.71 6.92
N PHE A 254 -1.39 -0.48 7.42
CA PHE A 254 -1.17 0.41 8.57
C PHE A 254 -1.66 1.82 8.28
N VAL A 255 -1.30 2.40 7.13
CA VAL A 255 -1.78 3.73 6.71
C VAL A 255 -3.29 3.74 6.58
N LEU A 256 -3.89 2.71 5.98
CA LEU A 256 -5.32 2.59 5.78
C LEU A 256 -6.11 2.53 7.11
N PHE A 257 -5.62 1.76 8.09
CA PHE A 257 -6.24 1.60 9.39
C PHE A 257 -6.09 2.83 10.29
N PHE A 258 -4.94 3.50 10.22
CA PHE A 258 -4.60 4.61 11.13
C PHE A 258 -4.53 5.96 10.41
N TRP A 259 -5.30 6.11 9.31
CA TRP A 259 -5.23 7.30 8.45
C TRP A 259 -5.43 8.60 9.21
N ASN A 260 -6.50 8.75 10.00
CA ASN A 260 -6.77 9.97 10.75
C ASN A 260 -5.59 10.35 11.67
N TRP A 261 -5.07 9.37 12.43
CA TRP A 261 -3.95 9.58 13.34
C TRP A 261 -2.68 10.05 12.62
N LEU A 262 -2.38 9.47 11.45
CA LEU A 262 -1.24 9.88 10.62
C LEU A 262 -1.47 11.27 10.02
N TRP A 263 -2.66 11.50 9.47
CA TRP A 263 -3.00 12.72 8.77
C TRP A 263 -2.97 13.94 9.68
N GLU A 264 -3.55 13.86 10.86
CA GLU A 264 -3.52 14.96 11.85
C GLU A 264 -2.10 15.42 12.20
N ARG A 265 -1.10 14.53 12.13
CA ARG A 265 0.30 14.84 12.44
C ARG A 265 1.09 15.35 11.25
N THR A 266 0.67 15.02 10.06
CA THR A 266 1.45 15.28 8.83
C THR A 266 0.80 16.30 7.91
N ARG A 267 -0.48 16.62 8.10
CA ARG A 267 -1.26 17.52 7.21
C ARG A 267 -0.58 18.86 6.95
N LEU A 268 0.07 19.45 7.95
CA LEU A 268 0.78 20.74 7.79
C LEU A 268 1.99 20.60 6.87
N ILE A 269 2.68 19.46 6.88
CA ILE A 269 3.81 19.18 5.98
C ILE A 269 3.29 19.08 4.53
N PHE A 270 2.15 18.41 4.32
CA PHE A 270 1.55 18.26 3.00
C PHE A 270 0.89 19.52 2.45
N SER A 271 0.67 20.53 3.29
CA SER A 271 0.15 21.84 2.89
C SER A 271 1.25 22.84 2.48
N ASP A 272 2.51 22.53 2.78
CA ASP A 272 3.65 23.41 2.52
C ASP A 272 4.58 22.82 1.46
N TRP A 273 4.61 23.44 0.27
CA TRP A 273 5.49 23.03 -0.83
C TRP A 273 6.97 23.06 -0.48
N LEU A 274 7.38 24.09 0.31
CA LEU A 274 8.76 24.22 0.74
C LEU A 274 9.12 23.12 1.73
N GLY A 275 8.25 22.86 2.72
CA GLY A 275 8.42 21.78 3.69
C GLY A 275 8.49 20.41 3.03
N LEU A 276 7.60 20.14 2.06
CA LEU A 276 7.64 18.92 1.26
C LEU A 276 8.95 18.79 0.47
N GLY A 277 9.41 19.86 -0.16
CA GLY A 277 10.67 19.88 -0.91
C GLY A 277 11.89 19.58 -0.02
N ILE A 278 11.95 20.19 1.17
CA ILE A 278 12.99 19.95 2.16
C ILE A 278 12.93 18.48 2.66
N LEU A 279 11.75 17.99 2.98
CA LEU A 279 11.56 16.61 3.46
C LEU A 279 11.98 15.60 2.39
N ALA A 280 11.55 15.81 1.13
CA ALA A 280 11.94 14.95 0.01
C ALA A 280 13.46 14.99 -0.24
N GLY A 281 14.08 16.17 -0.22
CA GLY A 281 15.52 16.34 -0.41
C GLY A 281 16.34 15.69 0.69
N THR A 282 16.01 15.92 1.96
CA THR A 282 16.68 15.30 3.11
C THR A 282 16.48 13.79 3.15
N GLY A 283 15.26 13.32 2.83
CA GLY A 283 14.97 11.89 2.72
C GLY A 283 15.78 11.22 1.61
N ALA A 284 15.88 11.83 0.43
CA ALA A 284 16.70 11.33 -0.68
C ALA A 284 18.18 11.27 -0.33
N LEU A 285 18.72 12.33 0.28
CA LEU A 285 20.12 12.36 0.74
C LEU A 285 20.40 11.27 1.79
N GLY A 286 19.50 11.10 2.77
CA GLY A 286 19.59 10.05 3.78
C GLY A 286 19.55 8.65 3.17
N PHE A 287 18.67 8.42 2.19
CA PHE A 287 18.57 7.16 1.46
C PHE A 287 19.85 6.83 0.70
N VAL A 288 20.41 7.80 -0.06
CA VAL A 288 21.68 7.63 -0.79
C VAL A 288 22.84 7.37 0.16
N ALA A 289 22.91 8.10 1.29
CA ALA A 289 23.94 7.90 2.31
C ALA A 289 23.87 6.49 2.91
N LEU A 290 22.66 6.01 3.24
CA LEU A 290 22.44 4.66 3.76
C LEU A 290 22.86 3.57 2.76
N LEU A 291 22.50 3.73 1.49
CA LEU A 291 22.94 2.83 0.42
C LEU A 291 24.45 2.84 0.26
N GLY A 292 25.10 4.01 0.35
CA GLY A 292 26.56 4.16 0.34
C GLY A 292 27.21 3.40 1.48
N MET A 293 26.67 3.48 2.70
CA MET A 293 27.14 2.71 3.85
C MET A 293 27.03 1.20 3.63
N VAL A 294 25.91 0.72 3.08
CA VAL A 294 25.72 -0.70 2.74
C VAL A 294 26.74 -1.15 1.70
N ARG A 295 27.01 -0.32 0.68
CA ARG A 295 28.02 -0.60 -0.35
C ARG A 295 29.42 -0.71 0.26
N LEU A 296 29.79 0.22 1.15
CA LEU A 296 31.08 0.20 1.84
C LEU A 296 31.19 -1.03 2.75
N TYR A 297 30.15 -1.36 3.49
CA TYR A 297 30.14 -2.57 4.34
C TYR A 297 30.35 -3.86 3.51
N ARG A 298 29.74 -3.97 2.34
CA ARG A 298 29.93 -5.12 1.43
C ARG A 298 31.33 -5.16 0.81
N ALA A 299 32.02 -4.04 0.73
CA ALA A 299 33.39 -3.97 0.21
C ALA A 299 34.45 -4.42 1.22
N ILE A 300 34.10 -4.57 2.52
CA ILE A 300 35.01 -5.08 3.54
C ILE A 300 35.23 -6.59 3.30
N PRO A 301 36.47 -7.03 3.02
CA PRO A 301 36.76 -8.44 2.80
C PRO A 301 36.53 -9.22 4.10
N THR A 302 35.45 -9.99 4.17
CA THR A 302 35.26 -10.96 5.26
C THR A 302 36.31 -12.05 5.08
N ARG A 303 37.25 -12.16 6.03
CA ARG A 303 38.18 -13.29 6.11
C ARG A 303 37.35 -14.58 6.14
N LYS A 304 37.33 -15.35 5.03
CA LYS A 304 36.85 -16.73 5.07
C LYS A 304 37.78 -17.46 6.04
N HIS A 305 37.28 -17.90 7.18
CA HIS A 305 37.95 -18.92 7.95
C HIS A 305 37.96 -20.19 7.10
N SER A 306 39.14 -20.49 6.57
CA SER A 306 39.50 -21.77 5.94
C SER A 306 39.49 -22.87 6.99
#